data_b1fcdb40633c2a812bde2ac7e315656e
#
_entry.id   b1fcdb40633c2a812bde2ac7e315656e
#
_cell.length_a   1.000
_cell.length_b   1.000
_cell.length_c   1.000
_cell.angle_alpha   90.00
_cell.angle_beta   90.00
_cell.angle_gamma   90.00
#
_symmetry.space_group_name_H-M   'P 1'
#
loop_
_entity.id
_entity.type
_entity.pdbx_description
1 polymer ?
#
loop_
_entity_poly.entity_id
_entity_poly.type
_entity_poly.pdbx_seq_one_letter_code
_entity_poly.pdbx_strand_id
1 'polypeptide(L)'
;MPLSAAQKKENLLVAEEKAKQLFLEIEERGWIEAGISEIDLSNKIFDLAFEMFQTKKHWHKRIVRSGSNTLLPYSKNPPNRIITEDDILFFDFGPVFEQWEADLGRTYVVGSDPEKIRLKEDVETCWDLGKEYFDKDPSMTGATLYAYVCGLAKSRSWEFGNEHCGHLIGKFPHERIQGEKTLNYIHPNNHTPMNTLDQYGEARDWILEIHFIDTKQRIGGFFEQVLTY
;
A
#
# COMPACT_ATOMS: atom_id res chain seq x y z
N MET A 1 4.40 -25.05 -18.46
CA MET A 1 3.09 -25.36 -17.85
C MET A 1 2.64 -24.13 -17.09
N PRO A 2 1.37 -23.80 -17.04
CA PRO A 2 0.88 -22.73 -16.15
C PRO A 2 1.21 -23.07 -14.68
N LEU A 3 1.47 -22.05 -13.87
CA LEU A 3 1.72 -22.24 -12.44
C LEU A 3 0.42 -22.65 -11.74
N SER A 4 0.53 -23.52 -10.73
CA SER A 4 -0.61 -23.82 -9.86
C SER A 4 -0.95 -22.60 -8.96
N ALA A 5 -2.19 -22.56 -8.43
CA ALA A 5 -2.59 -21.50 -7.49
C ALA A 5 -1.65 -21.43 -6.27
N ALA A 6 -1.20 -22.58 -5.76
CA ALA A 6 -0.24 -22.65 -4.65
C ALA A 6 1.11 -22.01 -5.02
N GLN A 7 1.62 -22.24 -6.23
CA GLN A 7 2.87 -21.64 -6.70
C GLN A 7 2.73 -20.12 -6.92
N LYS A 8 1.57 -19.65 -7.39
CA LYS A 8 1.29 -18.20 -7.53
C LYS A 8 1.29 -17.53 -6.16
N LYS A 9 0.57 -18.09 -5.20
CA LYS A 9 0.55 -17.62 -3.81
C LYS A 9 1.95 -17.56 -3.21
N GLU A 10 2.72 -18.65 -3.32
CA GLU A 10 4.09 -18.72 -2.80
C GLU A 10 4.97 -17.60 -3.39
N ASN A 11 4.94 -17.42 -4.71
CA ASN A 11 5.74 -16.40 -5.37
C ASN A 11 5.34 -14.97 -4.96
N LEU A 12 4.04 -14.72 -4.79
CA LEU A 12 3.55 -13.41 -4.36
C LEU A 12 3.97 -13.10 -2.92
N LEU A 13 3.85 -14.09 -2.02
CA LEU A 13 4.31 -13.95 -0.64
C LEU A 13 5.83 -13.78 -0.53
N VAL A 14 6.61 -14.46 -1.38
CA VAL A 14 8.07 -14.25 -1.46
C VAL A 14 8.39 -12.84 -1.93
N ALA A 15 7.66 -12.30 -2.89
CA ALA A 15 7.85 -10.93 -3.35
C ALA A 15 7.52 -9.91 -2.24
N GLU A 16 6.41 -10.10 -1.53
CA GLU A 16 6.05 -9.26 -0.39
C GLU A 16 7.08 -9.34 0.74
N GLU A 17 7.58 -10.54 1.05
CA GLU A 17 8.61 -10.71 2.08
C GLU A 17 9.91 -9.98 1.73
N LYS A 18 10.35 -10.01 0.47
CA LYS A 18 11.49 -9.20 0.01
C LYS A 18 11.25 -7.69 0.17
N ALA A 19 10.03 -7.22 -0.08
CA ALA A 19 9.68 -5.82 0.14
C ALA A 19 9.69 -5.47 1.64
N LYS A 20 9.21 -6.37 2.52
CA LYS A 20 9.31 -6.19 3.98
C LYS A 20 10.77 -6.12 4.45
N GLN A 21 11.62 -6.99 3.94
CA GLN A 21 13.06 -6.97 4.24
C GLN A 21 13.72 -5.66 3.78
N LEU A 22 13.33 -5.13 2.61
CA LEU A 22 13.79 -3.82 2.14
C LEU A 22 13.42 -2.70 3.13
N PHE A 23 12.19 -2.70 3.64
CA PHE A 23 11.73 -1.67 4.58
C PHE A 23 12.39 -1.80 5.95
N LEU A 24 12.59 -3.03 6.45
CA LEU A 24 13.36 -3.27 7.68
C LEU A 24 14.80 -2.77 7.55
N GLU A 25 15.46 -3.01 6.43
CA GLU A 25 16.83 -2.53 6.20
C GLU A 25 16.91 -0.98 6.19
N ILE A 26 15.88 -0.29 5.67
CA ILE A 26 15.79 1.18 5.73
C ILE A 26 15.74 1.66 7.19
N GLU A 27 14.97 0.97 8.03
CA GLU A 27 14.84 1.27 9.47
C GLU A 27 16.17 0.99 10.19
N GLU A 28 16.79 -0.16 9.94
CA GLU A 28 18.07 -0.54 10.55
C GLU A 28 19.22 0.41 10.16
N ARG A 29 19.22 0.94 8.95
CA ARG A 29 20.17 1.96 8.50
C ARG A 29 19.88 3.37 9.07
N GLY A 30 18.78 3.55 9.78
CA GLY A 30 18.39 4.84 10.35
C GLY A 30 18.09 5.92 9.30
N TRP A 31 17.58 5.55 8.12
CA TRP A 31 17.34 6.50 7.02
C TRP A 31 16.05 7.33 7.16
N ILE A 32 15.25 7.01 8.17
CA ILE A 32 14.01 7.72 8.47
C ILE A 32 14.36 8.86 9.43
N GLU A 33 14.92 9.93 8.88
CA GLU A 33 15.46 11.05 9.65
C GLU A 33 15.17 12.40 9.00
N ALA A 34 15.24 13.48 9.79
CA ALA A 34 15.14 14.83 9.28
C ALA A 34 16.36 15.22 8.44
N GLY A 35 16.17 16.15 7.49
CA GLY A 35 17.24 16.72 6.67
C GLY A 35 17.38 16.10 5.28
N ILE A 36 16.83 14.91 5.03
CA ILE A 36 16.79 14.30 3.70
C ILE A 36 15.53 14.72 2.93
N SER A 37 15.61 14.86 1.60
CA SER A 37 14.42 15.11 0.79
C SER A 37 13.69 13.82 0.42
N GLU A 38 12.38 13.91 0.15
CA GLU A 38 11.54 12.79 -0.32
C GLU A 38 12.15 12.10 -1.55
N ILE A 39 12.65 12.89 -2.52
CA ILE A 39 13.27 12.36 -3.75
C ILE A 39 14.60 11.67 -3.44
N ASP A 40 15.45 12.25 -2.60
CA ASP A 40 16.74 11.65 -2.27
C ASP A 40 16.57 10.36 -1.49
N LEU A 41 15.61 10.32 -0.54
CA LEU A 41 15.26 9.11 0.17
C LEU A 41 14.69 8.03 -0.76
N SER A 42 13.78 8.41 -1.67
CA SER A 42 13.26 7.50 -2.69
C SER A 42 14.35 6.90 -3.58
N ASN A 43 15.36 7.69 -3.94
CA ASN A 43 16.50 7.21 -4.74
C ASN A 43 17.42 6.30 -3.92
N LYS A 44 17.70 6.62 -2.65
CA LYS A 44 18.43 5.72 -1.74
C LYS A 44 17.76 4.37 -1.61
N ILE A 45 16.43 4.34 -1.46
CA ILE A 45 15.65 3.09 -1.36
C ILE A 45 15.70 2.31 -2.67
N PHE A 46 15.66 2.98 -3.82
CA PHE A 46 15.79 2.34 -5.12
C PHE A 46 17.16 1.67 -5.30
N ASP A 47 18.24 2.34 -4.90
CA ASP A 47 19.58 1.79 -4.96
C ASP A 47 19.76 0.61 -3.99
N LEU A 48 19.15 0.69 -2.80
CA LEU A 48 19.11 -0.39 -1.83
C LEU A 48 18.37 -1.63 -2.34
N ALA A 49 17.24 -1.45 -3.03
CA ALA A 49 16.52 -2.57 -3.65
C ALA A 49 17.39 -3.29 -4.69
N PHE A 50 18.22 -2.54 -5.42
CA PHE A 50 19.20 -3.14 -6.33
C PHE A 50 20.37 -3.82 -5.58
N GLU A 51 20.88 -3.21 -4.52
CA GLU A 51 21.93 -3.79 -3.67
C GLU A 51 21.50 -5.15 -3.09
N MET A 52 20.30 -5.20 -2.50
CA MET A 52 19.80 -6.40 -1.81
C MET A 52 19.29 -7.49 -2.77
N PHE A 53 18.58 -7.11 -3.82
CA PHE A 53 17.77 -8.04 -4.62
C PHE A 53 18.03 -7.97 -6.13
N GLN A 54 18.97 -7.14 -6.59
CA GLN A 54 19.30 -6.93 -8.02
C GLN A 54 18.08 -6.46 -8.85
N THR A 55 17.06 -5.85 -8.21
CA THR A 55 15.91 -5.32 -8.92
C THR A 55 16.01 -3.81 -9.11
N LYS A 56 15.68 -3.35 -10.34
CA LYS A 56 15.50 -1.93 -10.70
C LYS A 56 14.08 -1.68 -11.21
N LYS A 57 13.26 -2.72 -11.27
CA LYS A 57 11.93 -2.65 -11.84
C LYS A 57 10.92 -2.38 -10.74
N HIS A 58 10.09 -1.36 -10.97
CA HIS A 58 8.89 -1.08 -10.19
C HIS A 58 7.71 -1.08 -11.16
N TRP A 59 6.58 -1.58 -10.73
CA TRP A 59 5.40 -1.63 -11.58
C TRP A 59 4.59 -0.32 -11.55
N HIS A 60 4.82 0.52 -10.51
CA HIS A 60 4.29 1.87 -10.40
C HIS A 60 5.37 2.87 -9.94
N LYS A 61 5.02 4.14 -9.82
CA LYS A 61 5.93 5.18 -9.32
C LYS A 61 6.22 4.95 -7.83
N ARG A 62 7.48 5.10 -7.45
CA ARG A 62 7.88 5.07 -6.06
C ARG A 62 7.39 6.32 -5.34
N ILE A 63 6.81 6.17 -4.17
CA ILE A 63 6.31 7.27 -3.36
C ILE A 63 7.06 7.31 -2.03
N VAL A 64 7.62 8.47 -1.74
CA VAL A 64 7.96 8.95 -0.41
C VAL A 64 7.22 10.27 -0.24
N ARG A 65 6.40 10.37 0.78
CA ARG A 65 5.67 11.61 1.10
C ARG A 65 5.81 11.93 2.57
N SER A 66 6.03 13.21 2.88
CA SER A 66 6.20 13.71 4.24
C SER A 66 5.31 14.93 4.50
N GLY A 67 4.95 15.14 5.75
CA GLY A 67 4.14 16.26 6.21
C GLY A 67 2.88 16.45 5.38
N SER A 68 2.63 17.65 4.87
CA SER A 68 1.42 17.93 4.09
C SER A 68 1.29 17.17 2.77
N ASN A 69 2.40 16.59 2.23
CA ASN A 69 2.33 15.76 1.04
C ASN A 69 1.63 14.42 1.33
N THR A 70 1.59 13.98 2.58
CA THR A 70 0.89 12.76 3.01
C THR A 70 -0.63 12.80 2.84
N LEU A 71 -1.21 14.00 2.71
CA LEU A 71 -2.65 14.16 2.43
C LEU A 71 -3.05 13.72 1.01
N LEU A 72 -2.08 13.61 0.10
CA LEU A 72 -2.39 13.51 -1.32
C LEU A 72 -2.47 12.06 -1.78
N PRO A 73 -3.49 11.68 -2.58
CA PRO A 73 -3.59 10.34 -3.15
C PRO A 73 -2.52 10.09 -4.21
N TYR A 74 -2.31 8.82 -4.56
CA TYR A 74 -1.33 8.34 -5.55
C TYR A 74 -1.28 9.18 -6.83
N SER A 75 -2.44 9.60 -7.37
CA SER A 75 -2.55 10.34 -8.64
C SER A 75 -1.88 11.72 -8.65
N LYS A 76 -1.57 12.27 -7.48
CA LYS A 76 -0.96 13.61 -7.35
C LYS A 76 0.57 13.52 -7.31
N ASN A 77 1.22 14.60 -7.76
CA ASN A 77 2.68 14.75 -7.75
C ASN A 77 3.00 16.08 -7.06
N PRO A 78 3.06 16.11 -5.72
CA PRO A 78 3.39 17.31 -4.98
C PRO A 78 4.85 17.75 -5.21
N PRO A 79 5.19 18.99 -4.90
CA PRO A 79 6.57 19.45 -4.85
C PRO A 79 7.38 18.61 -3.83
N ASN A 80 8.67 18.38 -4.16
CA ASN A 80 9.60 17.70 -3.26
C ASN A 80 9.71 18.46 -1.94
N ARG A 81 9.72 17.73 -0.82
CA ARG A 81 9.91 18.28 0.52
C ARG A 81 11.19 17.73 1.14
N ILE A 82 11.74 18.49 2.08
CA ILE A 82 12.74 18.01 3.04
C ILE A 82 11.96 17.53 4.27
N ILE A 83 12.23 16.31 4.72
CA ILE A 83 11.69 15.75 5.96
C ILE A 83 12.22 16.58 7.12
N THR A 84 11.35 17.01 8.03
CA THR A 84 11.69 17.85 9.17
C THR A 84 11.67 17.06 10.47
N GLU A 85 12.26 17.61 11.52
CA GLU A 85 12.06 17.12 12.89
C GLU A 85 10.57 17.15 13.20
N ASP A 86 10.07 16.09 13.84
CA ASP A 86 8.65 15.94 14.16
C ASP A 86 7.72 15.86 12.92
N ASP A 87 8.16 15.15 11.88
CA ASP A 87 7.36 14.91 10.66
C ASP A 87 6.69 13.52 10.69
N ILE A 88 5.61 13.36 9.91
CA ILE A 88 5.06 12.06 9.54
C ILE A 88 5.34 11.83 8.06
N LEU A 89 5.71 10.62 7.69
CA LEU A 89 5.95 10.26 6.30
C LEU A 89 5.48 8.83 6.03
N PHE A 90 5.22 8.54 4.76
CA PHE A 90 4.99 7.18 4.33
C PHE A 90 5.73 6.84 3.04
N PHE A 91 6.00 5.56 2.88
CA PHE A 91 6.49 4.93 1.66
C PHE A 91 5.37 4.13 1.03
N ASP A 92 5.37 4.10 -0.29
CA ASP A 92 4.54 3.24 -1.13
C ASP A 92 5.40 2.83 -2.33
N PHE A 93 5.81 1.56 -2.34
CA PHE A 93 6.77 1.00 -3.29
C PHE A 93 6.28 -0.31 -3.87
N GLY A 94 6.26 -0.36 -5.20
CA GLY A 94 5.89 -1.55 -5.97
C GLY A 94 7.07 -2.20 -6.71
N PRO A 95 8.10 -2.74 -6.02
CA PRO A 95 9.18 -3.43 -6.69
C PRO A 95 8.71 -4.74 -7.33
N VAL A 96 9.36 -5.14 -8.43
CA VAL A 96 9.10 -6.42 -9.11
C VAL A 96 10.27 -7.36 -8.86
N PHE A 97 10.00 -8.46 -8.19
CA PHE A 97 10.98 -9.51 -7.90
C PHE A 97 10.70 -10.74 -8.76
N GLU A 98 11.65 -11.14 -9.60
CA GLU A 98 11.53 -12.37 -10.42
C GLU A 98 10.22 -12.49 -11.23
N GLN A 99 9.69 -11.38 -11.72
CA GLN A 99 8.42 -11.20 -12.41
C GLN A 99 7.17 -11.13 -11.52
N TRP A 100 7.29 -11.11 -10.18
CA TRP A 100 6.18 -10.93 -9.25
C TRP A 100 6.18 -9.53 -8.68
N GLU A 101 5.02 -8.95 -8.63
CA GLU A 101 4.81 -7.64 -8.05
C GLU A 101 4.78 -7.76 -6.53
N ALA A 102 5.50 -6.89 -5.85
CA ALA A 102 5.20 -6.54 -4.48
C ALA A 102 4.55 -5.16 -4.46
N ASP A 103 3.79 -4.90 -3.43
CA ASP A 103 3.26 -3.59 -3.13
C ASP A 103 3.17 -3.41 -1.63
N LEU A 104 3.94 -2.47 -1.12
CA LEU A 104 4.08 -2.30 0.32
C LEU A 104 4.08 -0.83 0.69
N GLY A 105 3.16 -0.47 1.57
CA GLY A 105 3.05 0.86 2.14
C GLY A 105 3.23 0.86 3.65
N ARG A 106 4.05 1.76 4.17
CA ARG A 106 4.29 1.93 5.62
C ARG A 106 4.43 3.39 6.00
N THR A 107 3.87 3.73 7.15
CA THR A 107 3.98 5.06 7.76
C THR A 107 5.03 5.08 8.85
N TYR A 108 5.77 6.17 8.90
CA TYR A 108 6.80 6.43 9.88
C TYR A 108 6.61 7.82 10.50
N VAL A 109 7.12 7.98 11.73
CA VAL A 109 7.10 9.26 12.44
C VAL A 109 8.53 9.61 12.84
N VAL A 110 8.98 10.80 12.47
CA VAL A 110 10.19 11.42 13.00
C VAL A 110 9.76 12.27 14.19
N GLY A 111 10.37 12.05 15.35
CA GLY A 111 9.99 12.74 16.59
C GLY A 111 8.97 11.95 17.42
N SER A 112 8.14 12.67 18.19
CA SER A 112 7.30 12.05 19.22
C SER A 112 5.89 12.65 19.33
N ASP A 113 5.39 13.29 18.28
CA ASP A 113 4.03 13.85 18.25
C ASP A 113 2.99 12.72 18.42
N PRO A 114 2.16 12.75 19.48
CA PRO A 114 1.25 11.66 19.80
C PRO A 114 0.15 11.45 18.75
N GLU A 115 -0.28 12.49 18.04
CA GLU A 115 -1.31 12.36 17.00
C GLU A 115 -0.75 11.70 15.75
N LYS A 116 0.51 11.96 15.37
CA LYS A 116 1.19 11.29 14.26
C LYS A 116 1.45 9.82 14.58
N ILE A 117 1.86 9.53 15.81
CA ILE A 117 2.04 8.15 16.30
C ILE A 117 0.70 7.41 16.26
N ARG A 118 -0.38 8.03 16.78
CA ARG A 118 -1.73 7.46 16.77
C ARG A 118 -2.20 7.17 15.33
N LEU A 119 -1.96 8.11 14.38
CA LEU A 119 -2.34 7.91 12.98
C LEU A 119 -1.59 6.73 12.35
N LYS A 120 -0.28 6.62 12.60
CA LYS A 120 0.54 5.48 12.16
C LYS A 120 -0.02 4.15 12.69
N GLU A 121 -0.33 4.07 13.99
CA GLU A 121 -0.87 2.86 14.62
C GLU A 121 -2.28 2.54 14.11
N ASP A 122 -3.09 3.57 13.88
CA ASP A 122 -4.47 3.41 13.40
C ASP A 122 -4.55 2.86 11.97
N VAL A 123 -3.67 3.29 11.05
CA VAL A 123 -3.69 2.75 9.68
C VAL A 123 -3.29 1.27 9.65
N GLU A 124 -2.31 0.86 10.45
CA GLU A 124 -1.89 -0.53 10.59
C GLU A 124 -3.00 -1.38 11.23
N THR A 125 -3.52 -0.96 12.38
CA THR A 125 -4.63 -1.66 13.06
C THR A 125 -5.87 -1.75 12.17
N CYS A 126 -6.19 -0.71 11.42
CA CYS A 126 -7.35 -0.73 10.52
C CYS A 126 -7.13 -1.59 9.28
N TRP A 127 -5.88 -1.78 8.86
CA TRP A 127 -5.56 -2.76 7.85
C TRP A 127 -5.86 -4.19 8.36
N ASP A 128 -5.43 -4.53 9.57
CA ASP A 128 -5.71 -5.83 10.20
C ASP A 128 -7.23 -6.07 10.33
N LEU A 129 -7.99 -5.06 10.78
CA LEU A 129 -9.45 -5.14 10.86
C LEU A 129 -10.11 -5.31 9.48
N GLY A 130 -9.57 -4.65 8.46
CA GLY A 130 -10.02 -4.82 7.07
C GLY A 130 -9.77 -6.23 6.55
N LYS A 131 -8.59 -6.79 6.85
CA LYS A 131 -8.21 -8.17 6.54
C LYS A 131 -9.13 -9.17 7.25
N GLU A 132 -9.33 -9.00 8.55
CA GLU A 132 -10.23 -9.86 9.32
C GLU A 132 -11.68 -9.80 8.80
N TYR A 133 -12.13 -8.64 8.34
CA TYR A 133 -13.46 -8.48 7.76
C TYR A 133 -13.57 -9.22 6.42
N PHE A 134 -12.57 -9.08 5.55
CA PHE A 134 -12.49 -9.79 4.28
C PHE A 134 -12.41 -11.31 4.45
N ASP A 135 -11.64 -11.81 5.42
CA ASP A 135 -11.47 -13.25 5.66
C ASP A 135 -12.76 -13.96 6.10
N LYS A 136 -13.72 -13.21 6.69
CA LYS A 136 -15.03 -13.77 7.07
C LYS A 136 -15.92 -14.07 5.87
N ASP A 137 -15.77 -13.30 4.78
CA ASP A 137 -16.50 -13.49 3.53
C ASP A 137 -15.71 -12.96 2.32
N PRO A 138 -14.77 -13.75 1.77
CA PRO A 138 -14.01 -13.36 0.58
C PRO A 138 -14.87 -13.14 -0.68
N SER A 139 -16.17 -13.47 -0.63
CA SER A 139 -17.13 -13.20 -1.71
C SER A 139 -17.74 -11.81 -1.65
N MET A 140 -17.42 -11.00 -0.62
CA MET A 140 -17.89 -9.63 -0.57
C MET A 140 -17.46 -8.83 -1.80
N THR A 141 -18.14 -7.71 -2.05
CA THR A 141 -17.81 -6.82 -3.17
C THR A 141 -16.76 -5.78 -2.75
N GLY A 142 -16.03 -5.24 -3.73
CA GLY A 142 -15.12 -4.11 -3.48
C GLY A 142 -15.84 -2.92 -2.81
N ALA A 143 -17.11 -2.66 -3.20
CA ALA A 143 -17.94 -1.62 -2.58
C ALA A 143 -18.19 -1.89 -1.09
N THR A 144 -18.41 -3.15 -0.71
CA THR A 144 -18.64 -3.54 0.69
C THR A 144 -17.40 -3.32 1.55
N LEU A 145 -16.23 -3.77 1.07
CA LEU A 145 -14.97 -3.58 1.80
C LEU A 145 -14.57 -2.12 1.88
N TYR A 146 -14.73 -1.35 0.79
CA TYR A 146 -14.48 0.08 0.79
C TYR A 146 -15.34 0.82 1.84
N ALA A 147 -16.64 0.53 1.89
CA ALA A 147 -17.54 1.13 2.87
C ALA A 147 -17.13 0.79 4.32
N TYR A 148 -16.68 -0.45 4.57
CA TYR A 148 -16.17 -0.85 5.88
C TYR A 148 -14.92 -0.05 6.27
N VAL A 149 -13.93 0.07 5.38
CA VAL A 149 -12.69 0.83 5.62
C VAL A 149 -12.99 2.31 5.88
N CYS A 150 -13.89 2.93 5.11
CA CYS A 150 -14.33 4.31 5.38
C CYS A 150 -15.02 4.44 6.75
N GLY A 151 -15.75 3.41 7.18
CA GLY A 151 -16.35 3.32 8.52
C GLY A 151 -15.27 3.27 9.62
N LEU A 152 -14.19 2.52 9.42
CA LEU A 152 -13.05 2.48 10.34
C LEU A 152 -12.38 3.85 10.48
N ALA A 153 -12.09 4.55 9.37
CA ALA A 153 -11.53 5.90 9.39
C ALA A 153 -12.39 6.82 10.27
N LYS A 154 -13.70 6.87 9.99
CA LYS A 154 -14.65 7.71 10.74
C LYS A 154 -14.72 7.35 12.23
N SER A 155 -14.70 6.06 12.58
CA SER A 155 -14.74 5.61 13.97
C SER A 155 -13.54 6.05 14.82
N ARG A 156 -12.41 6.32 14.12
CA ARG A 156 -11.15 6.81 14.72
C ARG A 156 -10.93 8.30 14.52
N SER A 157 -11.96 9.02 14.06
CA SER A 157 -11.93 10.47 13.79
C SER A 157 -10.97 10.89 12.68
N TRP A 158 -10.70 9.99 11.72
CA TRP A 158 -9.96 10.27 10.50
C TRP A 158 -10.89 10.39 9.28
N GLU A 159 -10.40 11.04 8.23
CA GLU A 159 -10.99 11.01 6.89
C GLU A 159 -10.30 9.93 6.05
N PHE A 160 -11.04 9.27 5.14
CA PHE A 160 -10.42 8.38 4.17
C PHE A 160 -9.90 9.21 2.97
N GLY A 161 -8.62 9.10 2.66
CA GLY A 161 -7.90 10.01 1.76
C GLY A 161 -7.84 9.60 0.29
N ASN A 162 -8.53 8.51 -0.12
CA ASN A 162 -8.43 7.98 -1.49
C ASN A 162 -9.80 7.58 -2.06
N GLU A 163 -9.88 7.40 -3.40
CA GLU A 163 -11.10 6.97 -4.10
C GLU A 163 -11.35 5.46 -4.01
N HIS A 164 -10.35 4.68 -3.68
CA HIS A 164 -10.39 3.22 -3.49
C HIS A 164 -9.50 2.82 -2.31
N CYS A 165 -9.65 1.61 -1.82
CA CYS A 165 -8.81 1.08 -0.75
C CYS A 165 -8.09 -0.21 -1.15
N GLY A 166 -7.67 -0.32 -2.40
CA GLY A 166 -6.90 -1.44 -2.90
C GLY A 166 -7.16 -1.76 -4.37
N HIS A 167 -6.39 -2.69 -4.88
CA HIS A 167 -6.40 -3.08 -6.29
C HIS A 167 -5.87 -4.51 -6.48
N LEU A 168 -5.88 -4.96 -7.75
CA LEU A 168 -5.30 -6.24 -8.15
C LEU A 168 -3.78 -6.21 -8.08
N ILE A 169 -3.20 -7.39 -7.77
CA ILE A 169 -1.76 -7.64 -7.80
C ILE A 169 -1.50 -9.03 -8.39
N GLY A 170 -0.27 -9.30 -8.83
CA GLY A 170 0.06 -10.61 -9.34
C GLY A 170 1.41 -10.70 -10.04
N LYS A 171 1.48 -11.58 -11.04
CA LYS A 171 2.65 -11.65 -11.91
C LYS A 171 2.68 -10.43 -12.83
N PHE A 172 3.83 -9.76 -12.91
CA PHE A 172 3.99 -8.54 -13.70
C PHE A 172 3.96 -8.79 -15.22
N PRO A 173 3.17 -8.04 -15.99
CA PRO A 173 2.12 -7.16 -15.53
C PRO A 173 0.89 -7.98 -15.09
N HIS A 174 0.29 -7.63 -13.94
CA HIS A 174 -0.89 -8.34 -13.48
C HIS A 174 -2.06 -8.19 -14.45
N GLU A 175 -3.00 -9.14 -14.41
CA GLU A 175 -4.20 -9.09 -15.23
C GLU A 175 -5.03 -7.83 -14.90
N ARG A 176 -5.61 -7.24 -15.95
CA ARG A 176 -6.64 -6.20 -15.81
C ARG A 176 -7.99 -6.74 -16.23
N ILE A 177 -8.98 -6.59 -15.36
CA ILE A 177 -10.35 -6.96 -15.66
C ILE A 177 -10.85 -6.06 -16.80
N GLN A 178 -11.36 -6.70 -17.87
CA GLN A 178 -11.95 -5.98 -19.01
C GLN A 178 -13.28 -5.31 -18.61
N GLY A 179 -13.53 -4.14 -19.15
CA GLY A 179 -14.74 -3.37 -18.88
C GLY A 179 -14.45 -2.09 -18.10
N GLU A 180 -15.25 -1.82 -17.08
CA GLU A 180 -15.10 -0.61 -16.27
C GLU A 180 -13.81 -0.64 -15.45
N LYS A 181 -13.06 0.46 -15.45
CA LYS A 181 -11.79 0.58 -14.74
C LYS A 181 -11.92 0.27 -13.24
N THR A 182 -13.06 0.61 -12.64
CA THR A 182 -13.36 0.39 -11.23
C THR A 182 -13.34 -1.08 -10.81
N LEU A 183 -13.54 -2.02 -11.75
CA LEU A 183 -13.48 -3.46 -11.47
C LEU A 183 -12.09 -3.94 -11.00
N ASN A 184 -11.04 -3.18 -11.30
CA ASN A 184 -9.67 -3.50 -10.89
C ASN A 184 -9.33 -2.98 -9.48
N TYR A 185 -10.28 -2.34 -8.80
CA TYR A 185 -10.07 -1.67 -7.52
C TYR A 185 -11.11 -2.09 -6.47
N ILE A 186 -10.72 -2.04 -5.21
CA ILE A 186 -11.65 -2.07 -4.07
C ILE A 186 -12.27 -0.67 -3.97
N HIS A 187 -13.35 -0.47 -4.74
CA HIS A 187 -13.92 0.84 -5.06
C HIS A 187 -15.42 0.87 -4.77
N PRO A 188 -16.01 2.01 -4.34
CA PRO A 188 -17.44 2.09 -3.98
C PRO A 188 -18.40 1.69 -5.12
N ASN A 189 -17.95 1.77 -6.37
CA ASN A 189 -18.75 1.35 -7.53
C ASN A 189 -18.42 -0.09 -8.01
N ASN A 190 -17.55 -0.81 -7.33
CA ASN A 190 -17.27 -2.21 -7.68
C ASN A 190 -18.19 -3.15 -6.90
N HIS A 191 -19.29 -3.55 -7.53
CA HIS A 191 -20.27 -4.49 -6.97
C HIS A 191 -20.03 -5.95 -7.39
N THR A 192 -18.90 -6.25 -8.02
CA THR A 192 -18.52 -7.61 -8.37
C THR A 192 -17.91 -8.32 -7.15
N PRO A 193 -18.28 -9.58 -6.89
CA PRO A 193 -17.63 -10.38 -5.83
C PRO A 193 -16.11 -10.46 -6.03
N MET A 194 -15.34 -10.21 -4.97
CA MET A 194 -13.88 -10.16 -5.05
C MET A 194 -13.27 -11.54 -5.32
N ASN A 195 -13.98 -12.63 -5.02
CA ASN A 195 -13.59 -14.00 -5.36
C ASN A 195 -13.97 -14.43 -6.79
N THR A 196 -14.47 -13.52 -7.61
CA THR A 196 -14.75 -13.81 -9.04
C THR A 196 -13.47 -14.22 -9.74
N LEU A 197 -13.51 -15.39 -10.38
CA LEU A 197 -12.36 -15.95 -11.08
C LEU A 197 -11.99 -15.09 -12.31
N ASP A 198 -10.73 -15.18 -12.70
CA ASP A 198 -10.21 -14.56 -13.92
C ASP A 198 -10.69 -15.30 -15.19
N GLN A 199 -10.28 -14.84 -16.38
CA GLN A 199 -10.63 -15.45 -17.65
C GLN A 199 -10.06 -16.88 -17.84
N TYR A 200 -9.14 -17.31 -16.98
CA TYR A 200 -8.52 -18.63 -16.98
C TYR A 200 -9.12 -19.56 -15.92
N GLY A 201 -10.10 -19.06 -15.13
CA GLY A 201 -10.72 -19.79 -14.03
C GLY A 201 -9.90 -19.80 -12.75
N GLU A 202 -9.01 -18.83 -12.56
CA GLU A 202 -8.14 -18.73 -11.40
C GLU A 202 -8.57 -17.59 -10.47
N ALA A 203 -8.29 -17.73 -9.18
CA ALA A 203 -8.55 -16.68 -8.20
C ALA A 203 -7.65 -15.47 -8.46
N ARG A 204 -8.21 -14.27 -8.24
CA ARG A 204 -7.48 -13.00 -8.29
C ARG A 204 -6.89 -12.67 -6.93
N ASP A 205 -5.74 -12.03 -6.96
CA ASP A 205 -5.07 -11.54 -5.76
C ASP A 205 -5.28 -10.04 -5.61
N TRP A 206 -5.50 -9.61 -4.36
CA TRP A 206 -5.83 -8.24 -4.02
C TRP A 206 -4.86 -7.66 -3.00
N ILE A 207 -4.61 -6.37 -3.14
CA ILE A 207 -3.98 -5.51 -2.13
C ILE A 207 -5.08 -4.80 -1.35
N LEU A 208 -4.88 -4.61 -0.06
CA LEU A 208 -5.63 -3.64 0.75
C LEU A 208 -4.71 -2.49 1.11
N GLU A 209 -5.17 -1.27 0.88
CA GLU A 209 -4.50 -0.02 1.24
C GLU A 209 -5.39 0.83 2.15
N ILE A 210 -4.81 1.32 3.23
CA ILE A 210 -5.46 2.22 4.18
C ILE A 210 -4.76 3.58 4.08
N HIS A 211 -5.49 4.60 3.64
CA HIS A 211 -4.99 5.97 3.62
C HIS A 211 -5.90 6.84 4.48
N PHE A 212 -5.49 7.14 5.70
CA PHE A 212 -6.21 8.03 6.59
C PHE A 212 -5.55 9.40 6.63
N ILE A 213 -6.37 10.45 6.68
CA ILE A 213 -5.90 11.83 6.68
C ILE A 213 -6.61 12.67 7.75
N ASP A 214 -5.92 13.71 8.22
CA ASP A 214 -6.49 14.83 8.96
C ASP A 214 -6.17 16.12 8.18
N THR A 215 -7.20 16.67 7.55
CA THR A 215 -7.07 17.88 6.73
C THR A 215 -6.79 19.14 7.55
N LYS A 216 -7.16 19.15 8.85
CA LYS A 216 -6.92 20.28 9.77
C LYS A 216 -5.48 20.30 10.25
N GLN A 217 -4.95 19.15 10.66
CA GLN A 217 -3.56 19.00 11.10
C GLN A 217 -2.59 18.87 9.90
N ARG A 218 -3.13 18.61 8.69
CA ARG A 218 -2.39 18.41 7.44
C ARG A 218 -1.42 17.25 7.49
N ILE A 219 -1.88 16.13 8.04
CA ILE A 219 -1.16 14.86 8.15
C ILE A 219 -1.95 13.73 7.50
N GLY A 220 -1.24 12.73 7.01
CA GLY A 220 -1.82 11.49 6.51
C GLY A 220 -0.94 10.29 6.84
N GLY A 221 -1.56 9.14 7.00
CA GLY A 221 -0.91 7.85 7.20
C GLY A 221 -1.35 6.86 6.13
N PHE A 222 -0.46 5.94 5.77
CA PHE A 222 -0.68 4.95 4.74
C PHE A 222 -0.14 3.58 5.17
N PHE A 223 -0.92 2.54 4.94
CA PHE A 223 -0.50 1.15 5.17
C PHE A 223 -1.06 0.26 4.07
N GLU A 224 -0.21 -0.56 3.47
CA GLU A 224 -0.57 -1.39 2.33
C GLU A 224 0.21 -2.69 2.32
N GLN A 225 -0.48 -3.78 1.98
CA GLN A 225 0.10 -5.08 1.67
C GLN A 225 -0.95 -6.03 1.08
N VAL A 226 -0.52 -7.26 0.72
CA VAL A 226 -1.40 -8.28 0.14
C VAL A 226 -2.53 -8.64 1.11
N LEU A 227 -3.77 -8.56 0.62
CA LEU A 227 -5.00 -8.87 1.35
C LEU A 227 -5.35 -10.36 1.29
N THR A 228 -5.15 -10.98 0.14
CA THR A 228 -5.72 -12.31 -0.17
C THR A 228 -5.11 -13.46 0.65
N TYR A 229 -3.95 -13.26 1.29
CA TYR A 229 -3.22 -14.31 2.00
C TYR A 229 -2.88 -13.97 3.44
#